data_abef6773531e8ab6ce8c85ba84931679
#
_entry.id   abef6773531e8ab6ce8c85ba84931679
#
_cell.length_a   1.000
_cell.length_b   1.000
_cell.length_c   1.000
_cell.angle_alpha   90.00
_cell.angle_beta   90.00
_cell.angle_gamma   90.00
#
_symmetry.space_group_name_H-M   'P 1'
#
loop_
_entity.id
_entity.type
_entity.pdbx_description
1 polymer ?
#
loop_
_entity_poly.entity_id
_entity_poly.type
_entity_poly.pdbx_seq_one_letter_code
_entity_poly.pdbx_strand_id
1 'polypeptide(L)'
;MPKNKTKQKKVLPETKILFLHGWHSIPGGVKPTHLKDHGFEVINPALDDDNFGVAVATAQAEFDKHKPHVVVGSSRGGAVAMNINTCNTKLVLLCPAWKKWGVAKTVRPGTVILHSRSDDVVPFSDSEELVASSGLPPETLIEIGNDHRLADGSSLSVLLWVCKLFASGQEFPGLEGEKPSFVDASSQEEGNYVCDACGEVIIIPIDLTEGSSQTYVEDCPVCCRANTIHVQVDDEGNAQVRAEPEQDYE
;
A
#
# COMPACT_ATOMS: atom_id res chain seq x y z
N MET A 1 -40.42 22.33 -17.16
CA MET A 1 -39.25 22.40 -16.26
C MET A 1 -38.87 20.97 -15.89
N PRO A 2 -37.73 20.42 -16.32
CA PRO A 2 -37.31 19.08 -15.95
C PRO A 2 -36.74 19.09 -14.54
N LYS A 3 -37.26 18.22 -13.69
CA LYS A 3 -36.79 18.01 -12.32
C LYS A 3 -35.41 17.35 -12.37
N ASN A 4 -34.39 18.07 -11.91
CA ASN A 4 -33.04 17.58 -11.73
C ASN A 4 -33.06 16.48 -10.65
N LYS A 5 -32.94 15.21 -11.07
CA LYS A 5 -32.72 14.07 -10.16
C LYS A 5 -31.28 14.09 -9.74
N THR A 6 -30.99 14.66 -8.58
CA THR A 6 -29.70 14.51 -7.90
C THR A 6 -29.45 13.01 -7.69
N LYS A 7 -28.46 12.45 -8.39
CA LYS A 7 -28.00 11.08 -8.15
C LYS A 7 -27.46 11.04 -6.72
N GLN A 8 -28.21 10.44 -5.81
CA GLN A 8 -27.70 10.10 -4.48
C GLN A 8 -26.48 9.19 -4.68
N LYS A 9 -25.30 9.66 -4.26
CA LYS A 9 -24.07 8.88 -4.18
C LYS A 9 -24.38 7.72 -3.21
N LYS A 10 -24.44 6.49 -3.72
CA LYS A 10 -24.65 5.30 -2.91
C LYS A 10 -23.45 5.19 -1.96
N VAL A 11 -23.64 5.56 -0.71
CA VAL A 11 -22.64 5.35 0.34
C VAL A 11 -22.50 3.85 0.48
N LEU A 12 -21.39 3.28 0.02
CA LEU A 12 -21.06 1.89 0.30
C LEU A 12 -20.90 1.78 1.83
N PRO A 13 -21.38 0.68 2.47
CA PRO A 13 -21.10 0.47 3.89
C PRO A 13 -19.58 0.58 4.10
N GLU A 14 -19.18 1.24 5.19
CA GLU A 14 -17.77 1.43 5.54
C GLU A 14 -17.07 0.08 5.52
N THR A 15 -16.23 -0.14 4.50
CA THR A 15 -15.50 -1.38 4.35
C THR A 15 -14.29 -1.36 5.28
N LYS A 16 -14.26 -2.32 6.20
CA LYS A 16 -13.22 -2.43 7.23
C LYS A 16 -12.05 -3.28 6.76
N ILE A 17 -10.85 -2.78 6.98
CA ILE A 17 -9.59 -3.51 6.77
C ILE A 17 -8.86 -3.61 8.10
N LEU A 18 -8.44 -4.82 8.50
CA LEU A 18 -7.46 -5.00 9.55
C LEU A 18 -6.08 -5.02 8.93
N PHE A 19 -5.26 -4.00 9.22
CA PHE A 19 -3.89 -3.90 8.72
C PHE A 19 -2.89 -4.24 9.82
N LEU A 20 -2.10 -5.29 9.61
CA LEU A 20 -1.08 -5.78 10.52
C LEU A 20 0.31 -5.40 10.01
N HIS A 21 0.97 -4.49 10.73
CA HIS A 21 2.26 -3.93 10.32
C HIS A 21 3.46 -4.85 10.56
N GLY A 22 4.58 -4.54 9.93
CA GLY A 22 5.85 -5.26 10.07
C GLY A 22 6.56 -5.02 11.40
N TRP A 23 7.69 -5.70 11.57
CA TRP A 23 8.54 -5.57 12.75
C TRP A 23 9.13 -4.15 12.83
N HIS A 24 9.22 -3.60 14.04
CA HIS A 24 9.68 -2.23 14.30
C HIS A 24 8.92 -1.13 13.54
N SER A 25 7.72 -1.45 13.04
CA SER A 25 6.82 -0.47 12.46
C SER A 25 5.79 0.00 13.49
N ILE A 26 5.24 1.17 13.23
CA ILE A 26 4.18 1.75 14.06
C ILE A 26 2.86 1.84 13.27
N PRO A 27 1.70 1.92 13.94
CA PRO A 27 0.44 2.24 13.28
C PRO A 27 0.51 3.56 12.49
N GLY A 28 -0.22 3.64 11.37
CA GLY A 28 -0.30 4.87 10.56
C GLY A 28 0.82 5.03 9.53
N GLY A 29 1.56 3.97 9.18
CA GLY A 29 2.52 4.01 8.07
C GLY A 29 1.86 4.20 6.69
N VAL A 30 2.67 4.34 5.64
CA VAL A 30 2.23 4.69 4.26
C VAL A 30 1.09 3.82 3.77
N LYS A 31 1.20 2.49 3.86
CA LYS A 31 0.18 1.57 3.34
C LYS A 31 -1.19 1.68 4.01
N PRO A 32 -1.31 1.64 5.36
CA PRO A 32 -2.61 1.81 6.00
C PRO A 32 -3.18 3.22 5.81
N THR A 33 -2.35 4.26 5.73
CA THR A 33 -2.78 5.63 5.41
C THR A 33 -3.34 5.69 4.00
N HIS A 34 -2.63 5.15 3.00
CA HIS A 34 -3.12 5.09 1.62
C HIS A 34 -4.49 4.42 1.50
N LEU A 35 -4.70 3.27 2.18
CA LEU A 35 -6.01 2.60 2.18
C LEU A 35 -7.10 3.47 2.83
N LYS A 36 -6.77 4.18 3.92
CA LYS A 36 -7.70 5.10 4.61
C LYS A 36 -8.09 6.28 3.72
N ASP A 37 -7.13 6.88 3.02
CA ASP A 37 -7.35 8.02 2.11
C ASP A 37 -8.22 7.63 0.91
N HIS A 38 -8.26 6.33 0.58
CA HIS A 38 -9.13 5.77 -0.47
C HIS A 38 -10.45 5.20 0.04
N GLY A 39 -10.87 5.58 1.26
CA GLY A 39 -12.24 5.37 1.76
C GLY A 39 -12.45 4.09 2.55
N PHE A 40 -11.40 3.41 3.00
CA PHE A 40 -11.52 2.28 3.93
C PHE A 40 -11.49 2.73 5.40
N GLU A 41 -12.27 2.07 6.26
CA GLU A 41 -12.05 2.10 7.70
C GLU A 41 -10.89 1.14 8.03
N VAL A 42 -9.71 1.69 8.38
CA VAL A 42 -8.51 0.88 8.63
C VAL A 42 -8.26 0.73 10.12
N ILE A 43 -8.38 -0.49 10.61
CA ILE A 43 -7.99 -0.90 11.96
C ILE A 43 -6.52 -1.30 11.89
N ASN A 44 -5.64 -0.55 12.54
CA ASN A 44 -4.20 -0.78 12.51
C ASN A 44 -3.63 -0.76 13.93
N PRO A 45 -3.76 -1.87 14.69
CA PRO A 45 -3.29 -1.96 16.06
C PRO A 45 -1.76 -1.94 16.14
N ALA A 46 -1.23 -1.43 17.26
CA ALA A 46 0.16 -1.66 17.61
C ALA A 46 0.37 -3.14 17.94
N LEU A 47 1.38 -3.75 17.32
CA LEU A 47 1.75 -5.14 17.55
C LEU A 47 3.02 -5.19 18.41
N ASP A 48 3.02 -6.08 19.39
CA ASP A 48 4.17 -6.30 20.26
C ASP A 48 5.36 -6.83 19.45
N ASP A 49 6.47 -6.12 19.46
CA ASP A 49 7.67 -6.47 18.68
C ASP A 49 8.48 -7.61 19.29
N ASP A 50 8.45 -7.74 20.61
CA ASP A 50 9.27 -8.71 21.35
C ASP A 50 8.56 -10.06 21.48
N ASN A 51 7.23 -10.06 21.58
CA ASN A 51 6.43 -11.26 21.78
C ASN A 51 5.45 -11.50 20.63
N PHE A 52 5.79 -12.47 19.78
CA PHE A 52 4.95 -12.82 18.64
C PHE A 52 3.55 -13.36 19.07
N GLY A 53 3.48 -14.11 20.15
CA GLY A 53 2.21 -14.62 20.68
C GLY A 53 1.27 -13.50 21.13
N VAL A 54 1.82 -12.47 21.77
CA VAL A 54 1.06 -11.26 22.15
C VAL A 54 0.59 -10.51 20.92
N ALA A 55 1.44 -10.35 19.89
CA ALA A 55 1.05 -9.74 18.62
C ALA A 55 -0.11 -10.50 17.94
N VAL A 56 -0.07 -11.83 17.93
CA VAL A 56 -1.16 -12.68 17.42
C VAL A 56 -2.45 -12.51 18.24
N ALA A 57 -2.34 -12.51 19.57
CA ALA A 57 -3.50 -12.30 20.44
C ALA A 57 -4.15 -10.93 20.25
N THR A 58 -3.34 -9.87 20.13
CA THR A 58 -3.80 -8.51 19.83
C THR A 58 -4.53 -8.46 18.48
N ALA A 59 -3.91 -9.02 17.43
CA ALA A 59 -4.52 -9.07 16.10
C ALA A 59 -5.84 -9.85 16.08
N GLN A 60 -5.91 -10.98 16.82
CA GLN A 60 -7.13 -11.77 16.95
C GLN A 60 -8.23 -11.00 17.67
N ALA A 61 -7.91 -10.32 18.77
CA ALA A 61 -8.88 -9.52 19.51
C ALA A 61 -9.47 -8.39 18.66
N GLU A 62 -8.63 -7.67 17.88
CA GLU A 62 -9.10 -6.63 16.98
C GLU A 62 -9.92 -7.20 15.81
N PHE A 63 -9.51 -8.35 15.26
CA PHE A 63 -10.31 -9.07 14.27
C PHE A 63 -11.70 -9.42 14.81
N ASP A 64 -11.77 -10.01 16.00
CA ASP A 64 -13.04 -10.45 16.62
C ASP A 64 -13.96 -9.28 16.96
N LYS A 65 -13.39 -8.16 17.38
CA LYS A 65 -14.12 -6.94 17.73
C LYS A 65 -14.68 -6.23 16.49
N HIS A 66 -13.87 -6.07 15.43
CA HIS A 66 -14.20 -5.23 14.30
C HIS A 66 -14.80 -5.98 13.12
N LYS A 67 -14.62 -7.30 13.03
CA LYS A 67 -15.10 -8.16 11.93
C LYS A 67 -14.75 -7.57 10.56
N PRO A 68 -13.46 -7.38 10.24
CA PRO A 68 -13.04 -6.75 8.99
C PRO A 68 -13.45 -7.56 7.78
N HIS A 69 -13.61 -6.89 6.64
CA HIS A 69 -13.89 -7.51 5.35
C HIS A 69 -12.62 -8.07 4.69
N VAL A 70 -11.48 -7.44 4.98
CA VAL A 70 -10.16 -7.84 4.47
C VAL A 70 -9.14 -7.76 5.60
N VAL A 71 -8.23 -8.72 5.66
CA VAL A 71 -7.04 -8.66 6.50
C VAL A 71 -5.83 -8.45 5.60
N VAL A 72 -5.03 -7.44 5.89
CA VAL A 72 -3.76 -7.15 5.21
C VAL A 72 -2.62 -7.34 6.21
N GLY A 73 -1.63 -8.15 5.87
CA GLY A 73 -0.46 -8.36 6.72
C GLY A 73 0.84 -8.11 5.98
N SER A 74 1.70 -7.23 6.51
CA SER A 74 2.98 -6.87 5.90
C SER A 74 4.16 -7.45 6.69
N SER A 75 5.07 -8.15 6.01
CA SER A 75 6.30 -8.72 6.60
C SER A 75 5.98 -9.61 7.82
N ARG A 76 6.47 -9.27 9.03
CA ARG A 76 6.10 -9.96 10.28
C ARG A 76 4.58 -9.91 10.52
N GLY A 77 3.90 -8.81 10.19
CA GLY A 77 2.43 -8.71 10.24
C GLY A 77 1.73 -9.68 9.29
N GLY A 78 2.38 -10.06 8.18
CA GLY A 78 1.94 -11.16 7.32
C GLY A 78 1.95 -12.50 8.03
N ALA A 79 3.03 -12.79 8.76
CA ALA A 79 3.07 -13.98 9.61
C ALA A 79 2.02 -13.93 10.73
N VAL A 80 1.78 -12.78 11.36
CA VAL A 80 0.69 -12.62 12.35
C VAL A 80 -0.66 -12.93 11.70
N ALA A 81 -0.94 -12.37 10.52
CA ALA A 81 -2.18 -12.62 9.77
C ALA A 81 -2.42 -14.10 9.46
N MET A 82 -1.34 -14.85 9.19
CA MET A 82 -1.40 -16.30 8.96
C MET A 82 -1.69 -17.11 10.24
N ASN A 83 -1.43 -16.54 11.42
CA ASN A 83 -1.58 -17.23 12.71
C ASN A 83 -2.83 -16.81 13.50
N ILE A 84 -3.70 -15.95 12.98
CA ILE A 84 -5.02 -15.64 13.52
C ILE A 84 -6.11 -16.44 12.80
N ASN A 85 -7.22 -16.68 13.49
CA ASN A 85 -8.39 -17.27 12.84
C ASN A 85 -9.22 -16.17 12.16
N THR A 86 -9.06 -16.05 10.84
CA THR A 86 -9.77 -15.06 10.05
C THR A 86 -11.09 -15.56 9.46
N CYS A 87 -11.56 -16.75 9.84
CA CYS A 87 -12.74 -17.40 9.27
C CYS A 87 -12.70 -17.41 7.72
N ASN A 88 -13.68 -16.80 7.06
CA ASN A 88 -13.73 -16.66 5.59
C ASN A 88 -13.31 -15.27 5.08
N THR A 89 -12.74 -14.43 5.96
CA THR A 89 -12.27 -13.10 5.58
C THR A 89 -11.10 -13.21 4.59
N LYS A 90 -11.12 -12.37 3.56
CA LYS A 90 -10.07 -12.35 2.53
C LYS A 90 -8.74 -11.89 3.12
N LEU A 91 -7.65 -12.48 2.64
CA LEU A 91 -6.31 -12.26 3.14
C LEU A 91 -5.40 -11.72 2.03
N VAL A 92 -4.72 -10.62 2.30
CA VAL A 92 -3.68 -10.02 1.45
C VAL A 92 -2.37 -10.00 2.23
N LEU A 93 -1.33 -10.60 1.70
CA LEU A 93 -0.01 -10.68 2.32
C LEU A 93 1.01 -9.89 1.51
N LEU A 94 1.81 -9.09 2.18
CA LEU A 94 2.86 -8.26 1.61
C LEU A 94 4.21 -8.76 2.12
N CYS A 95 5.03 -9.37 1.27
CA CYS A 95 6.35 -9.91 1.64
C CYS A 95 6.31 -10.71 2.96
N PRO A 96 5.45 -11.73 3.14
CA PRO A 96 5.16 -12.33 4.44
C PRO A 96 6.38 -13.08 5.01
N ALA A 97 6.82 -12.71 6.22
CA ALA A 97 7.98 -13.32 6.89
C ALA A 97 7.61 -14.60 7.66
N TRP A 98 6.80 -15.47 7.05
CA TRP A 98 6.20 -16.65 7.68
C TRP A 98 7.19 -17.76 8.07
N LYS A 99 8.34 -17.85 7.40
CA LYS A 99 9.39 -18.81 7.79
C LYS A 99 10.09 -18.43 9.08
N LYS A 100 10.14 -17.12 9.37
CA LYS A 100 10.81 -16.58 10.55
C LYS A 100 9.89 -16.54 11.77
N TRP A 101 8.57 -16.36 11.55
CA TRP A 101 7.62 -16.08 12.61
C TRP A 101 6.42 -17.05 12.58
N GLY A 102 5.99 -17.49 13.77
CA GLY A 102 4.78 -18.30 13.93
C GLY A 102 4.92 -19.75 13.49
N VAL A 103 3.80 -20.45 13.43
CA VAL A 103 3.72 -21.89 13.13
C VAL A 103 2.98 -22.19 11.83
N ALA A 104 2.19 -21.25 11.31
CA ALA A 104 1.43 -21.44 10.08
C ALA A 104 2.38 -21.58 8.89
N LYS A 105 2.17 -22.63 8.08
CA LYS A 105 2.99 -22.96 6.90
C LYS A 105 2.20 -22.92 5.60
N THR A 106 0.91 -22.69 5.71
CA THR A 106 -0.02 -22.59 4.57
C THR A 106 -1.03 -21.47 4.80
N VAL A 107 -1.63 -21.02 3.75
CA VAL A 107 -2.75 -20.06 3.74
C VAL A 107 -3.94 -20.65 3.01
N ARG A 108 -5.10 -20.02 3.18
CA ARG A 108 -6.35 -20.51 2.60
C ARG A 108 -6.51 -20.10 1.13
N PRO A 109 -7.34 -20.83 0.36
CA PRO A 109 -7.76 -20.39 -0.96
C PRO A 109 -8.32 -18.96 -0.93
N GLY A 110 -8.07 -18.21 -2.00
CA GLY A 110 -8.47 -16.81 -2.11
C GLY A 110 -7.54 -15.82 -1.37
N THR A 111 -6.39 -16.28 -0.87
CA THR A 111 -5.30 -15.40 -0.42
C THR A 111 -4.54 -14.85 -1.62
N VAL A 112 -4.22 -13.55 -1.61
CA VAL A 112 -3.32 -12.90 -2.58
C VAL A 112 -2.04 -12.49 -1.87
N ILE A 113 -0.92 -12.69 -2.54
CA ILE A 113 0.41 -12.35 -2.02
C ILE A 113 1.06 -11.34 -2.97
N LEU A 114 1.50 -10.21 -2.44
CA LEU A 114 2.27 -9.18 -3.15
C LEU A 114 3.72 -9.27 -2.68
N HIS A 115 4.68 -9.39 -3.57
CA HIS A 115 6.08 -9.54 -3.19
C HIS A 115 7.01 -8.98 -4.27
N SER A 116 8.10 -8.33 -3.84
CA SER A 116 9.15 -7.85 -4.72
C SER A 116 10.23 -8.91 -4.93
N ARG A 117 10.68 -9.13 -6.17
CA ARG A 117 11.88 -9.96 -6.41
C ARG A 117 13.16 -9.34 -5.87
N SER A 118 13.18 -8.03 -5.71
CA SER A 118 14.28 -7.26 -5.15
C SER A 118 14.20 -7.11 -3.62
N ASP A 119 13.35 -7.92 -2.95
CA ASP A 119 13.25 -7.95 -1.49
C ASP A 119 14.54 -8.55 -0.89
N ASP A 120 15.26 -7.74 -0.14
CA ASP A 120 16.52 -8.08 0.54
C ASP A 120 16.33 -8.57 1.99
N VAL A 121 15.08 -8.57 2.49
CA VAL A 121 14.72 -8.96 3.87
C VAL A 121 14.04 -10.31 3.92
N VAL A 122 13.09 -10.56 3.01
CA VAL A 122 12.37 -11.82 2.87
C VAL A 122 12.55 -12.32 1.45
N PRO A 123 13.19 -13.47 1.21
CA PRO A 123 13.36 -14.00 -0.13
C PRO A 123 12.04 -14.20 -0.86
N PHE A 124 11.95 -13.79 -2.13
CA PHE A 124 10.77 -13.99 -2.97
C PHE A 124 10.36 -15.47 -3.05
N SER A 125 11.35 -16.38 -3.05
CA SER A 125 11.16 -17.83 -3.01
C SER A 125 10.33 -18.32 -1.81
N ASP A 126 10.31 -17.57 -0.71
CA ASP A 126 9.49 -17.91 0.45
C ASP A 126 8.00 -17.78 0.12
N SER A 127 7.62 -16.81 -0.71
CA SER A 127 6.24 -16.67 -1.19
C SER A 127 5.91 -17.70 -2.29
N GLU A 128 6.85 -18.05 -3.15
CA GLU A 128 6.68 -19.15 -4.13
C GLU A 128 6.39 -20.48 -3.40
N GLU A 129 7.15 -20.77 -2.35
CA GLU A 129 6.93 -21.96 -1.50
C GLU A 129 5.59 -21.90 -0.78
N LEU A 130 5.20 -20.73 -0.27
CA LEU A 130 3.92 -20.56 0.41
C LEU A 130 2.73 -20.82 -0.53
N VAL A 131 2.79 -20.32 -1.75
CA VAL A 131 1.78 -20.59 -2.80
C VAL A 131 1.71 -22.09 -3.09
N ALA A 132 2.86 -22.70 -3.36
CA ALA A 132 2.94 -24.13 -3.70
C ALA A 132 2.43 -25.02 -2.54
N SER A 133 2.90 -24.78 -1.30
CA SER A 133 2.51 -25.55 -0.13
C SER A 133 1.04 -25.36 0.26
N SER A 134 0.45 -24.23 -0.12
CA SER A 134 -0.97 -23.92 0.12
C SER A 134 -1.90 -24.43 -0.99
N GLY A 135 -1.36 -24.94 -2.10
CA GLY A 135 -2.14 -25.34 -3.27
C GLY A 135 -2.87 -24.15 -3.93
N LEU A 136 -2.30 -22.95 -3.83
CA LEU A 136 -2.84 -21.77 -4.49
C LEU A 136 -2.45 -21.74 -5.96
N PRO A 137 -3.28 -21.14 -6.83
CA PRO A 137 -2.89 -20.83 -8.20
C PRO A 137 -1.67 -19.90 -8.22
N PRO A 138 -0.67 -20.14 -9.11
CA PRO A 138 0.55 -19.30 -9.18
C PRO A 138 0.28 -17.81 -9.35
N GLU A 139 -0.78 -17.45 -10.05
CA GLU A 139 -1.21 -16.07 -10.30
C GLU A 139 -1.64 -15.29 -9.03
N THR A 140 -1.85 -15.99 -7.92
CA THR A 140 -2.14 -15.36 -6.63
C THR A 140 -0.90 -14.72 -5.99
N LEU A 141 0.30 -15.04 -6.50
CA LEU A 141 1.53 -14.35 -6.19
C LEU A 141 1.77 -13.28 -7.25
N ILE A 142 1.60 -12.04 -6.87
CA ILE A 142 1.80 -10.87 -7.73
C ILE A 142 3.19 -10.31 -7.45
N GLU A 143 4.05 -10.38 -8.46
CA GLU A 143 5.35 -9.73 -8.44
C GLU A 143 5.17 -8.23 -8.65
N ILE A 144 5.60 -7.41 -7.66
CA ILE A 144 5.45 -5.97 -7.68
C ILE A 144 6.45 -5.28 -6.76
N GLY A 145 6.79 -4.03 -7.10
CA GLY A 145 7.67 -3.20 -6.28
C GLY A 145 9.15 -3.51 -6.44
N ASN A 146 9.98 -2.69 -5.83
CA ASN A 146 11.44 -2.72 -5.99
C ASN A 146 12.18 -3.02 -4.69
N ASP A 147 11.47 -3.17 -3.56
CA ASP A 147 12.05 -3.42 -2.25
C ASP A 147 11.08 -4.18 -1.32
N HIS A 148 11.55 -4.48 -0.10
CA HIS A 148 10.75 -5.12 0.95
C HIS A 148 9.57 -4.27 1.42
N ARG A 149 9.65 -2.96 1.28
CA ARG A 149 8.66 -2.04 1.86
C ARG A 149 7.35 -2.02 1.08
N LEU A 150 7.39 -2.25 -0.24
CA LEU A 150 6.24 -2.12 -1.13
C LEU A 150 5.47 -0.82 -0.85
N ALA A 151 6.19 0.30 -0.83
CA ALA A 151 5.66 1.63 -0.53
C ALA A 151 5.67 2.57 -1.74
N ASP A 152 6.14 2.10 -2.88
CA ASP A 152 6.08 2.80 -4.16
C ASP A 152 4.64 2.88 -4.69
N GLY A 153 4.39 3.83 -5.61
CA GLY A 153 3.05 4.11 -6.11
C GLY A 153 2.39 2.91 -6.79
N SER A 154 3.17 2.09 -7.53
CA SER A 154 2.64 0.90 -8.20
C SER A 154 2.23 -0.17 -7.18
N SER A 155 3.04 -0.41 -6.17
CA SER A 155 2.73 -1.34 -5.07
C SER A 155 1.48 -0.90 -4.29
N LEU A 156 1.35 0.39 -4.00
CA LEU A 156 0.19 0.96 -3.32
C LEU A 156 -1.09 0.84 -4.16
N SER A 157 -0.99 1.06 -5.47
CA SER A 157 -2.12 0.94 -6.41
C SER A 157 -2.61 -0.50 -6.51
N VAL A 158 -1.70 -1.49 -6.59
CA VAL A 158 -2.06 -2.90 -6.62
C VAL A 158 -2.69 -3.34 -5.30
N LEU A 159 -2.12 -2.94 -4.17
CA LEU A 159 -2.70 -3.21 -2.85
C LEU A 159 -4.14 -2.66 -2.75
N LEU A 160 -4.34 -1.43 -3.17
CA LEU A 160 -5.65 -0.77 -3.18
C LEU A 160 -6.65 -1.53 -4.07
N TRP A 161 -6.23 -1.91 -5.27
CA TRP A 161 -7.07 -2.66 -6.20
C TRP A 161 -7.49 -4.02 -5.62
N VAL A 162 -6.56 -4.81 -5.08
CA VAL A 162 -6.88 -6.09 -4.44
C VAL A 162 -7.84 -5.90 -3.27
N CYS A 163 -7.62 -4.87 -2.43
CA CYS A 163 -8.51 -4.57 -1.32
C CYS A 163 -9.92 -4.18 -1.80
N LYS A 164 -10.05 -3.37 -2.86
CA LYS A 164 -11.35 -3.00 -3.46
C LYS A 164 -12.06 -4.22 -4.05
N LEU A 165 -11.34 -5.10 -4.74
CA LEU A 165 -11.86 -6.34 -5.29
C LEU A 165 -12.46 -7.21 -4.18
N PHE A 166 -11.72 -7.46 -3.11
CA PHE A 166 -12.16 -8.27 -1.98
C PHE A 166 -13.29 -7.62 -1.20
N ALA A 167 -13.27 -6.31 -1.04
CA ALA A 167 -14.32 -5.52 -0.41
C ALA A 167 -15.66 -5.62 -1.14
N SER A 168 -15.64 -5.77 -2.47
CA SER A 168 -16.83 -5.98 -3.28
C SER A 168 -17.34 -7.42 -3.28
N GLY A 169 -16.68 -8.32 -2.54
CA GLY A 169 -17.04 -9.74 -2.49
C GLY A 169 -16.60 -10.56 -3.69
N GLN A 170 -15.75 -9.99 -4.55
CA GLN A 170 -15.23 -10.67 -5.72
C GLN A 170 -14.07 -11.62 -5.36
N GLU A 171 -13.88 -12.67 -6.15
CA GLU A 171 -12.68 -13.49 -6.08
C GLU A 171 -11.57 -12.86 -6.92
N PHE A 172 -10.32 -13.17 -6.59
CA PHE A 172 -9.19 -12.72 -7.39
C PHE A 172 -9.21 -13.44 -8.75
N PRO A 173 -9.34 -12.70 -9.87
CA PRO A 173 -9.55 -13.31 -11.19
C PRO A 173 -8.27 -13.90 -11.81
N GLY A 174 -7.12 -13.80 -11.11
CA GLY A 174 -5.81 -13.99 -11.72
C GLY A 174 -5.36 -12.76 -12.50
N LEU A 175 -4.16 -12.82 -13.07
CA LEU A 175 -3.61 -11.72 -13.88
C LEU A 175 -4.09 -11.77 -15.36
N GLU A 176 -4.87 -12.78 -15.75
CA GLU A 176 -5.44 -12.93 -17.09
C GLU A 176 -6.77 -12.15 -17.29
N GLY A 177 -7.41 -11.71 -16.19
CA GLY A 177 -8.49 -10.71 -16.26
C GLY A 177 -7.94 -9.36 -16.69
N GLU A 178 -8.80 -8.41 -17.07
CA GLU A 178 -8.38 -7.02 -17.28
C GLU A 178 -7.50 -6.60 -16.10
N LYS A 179 -6.17 -6.70 -16.31
CA LYS A 179 -5.26 -5.96 -15.43
C LYS A 179 -5.86 -4.56 -15.46
N PRO A 180 -6.22 -3.99 -14.30
CA PRO A 180 -6.42 -2.55 -14.32
C PRO A 180 -5.22 -2.07 -15.10
N SER A 181 -5.43 -1.27 -16.13
CA SER A 181 -4.33 -0.61 -16.81
C SER A 181 -3.61 0.14 -15.71
N PHE A 182 -2.70 -0.57 -15.02
CA PHE A 182 -1.68 0.06 -14.26
C PHE A 182 -0.96 0.81 -15.36
N VAL A 183 -1.31 2.08 -15.53
CA VAL A 183 -0.43 3.01 -16.18
C VAL A 183 0.87 2.70 -15.47
N ASP A 184 1.77 2.13 -16.23
CA ASP A 184 3.07 1.72 -15.73
C ASP A 184 3.57 2.91 -14.91
N ALA A 185 3.60 2.80 -13.58
CA ALA A 185 4.10 3.87 -12.72
C ALA A 185 5.63 3.99 -12.87
N SER A 186 6.20 3.32 -13.89
CA SER A 186 7.46 3.70 -14.51
C SER A 186 7.34 5.03 -15.28
N SER A 187 6.13 5.59 -15.43
CA SER A 187 5.88 6.97 -15.78
C SER A 187 5.56 7.86 -14.57
N GLN A 188 5.96 7.51 -13.36
CA GLN A 188 6.30 8.56 -12.42
C GLN A 188 7.55 9.22 -12.99
N GLU A 189 7.35 10.27 -13.75
CA GLU A 189 8.45 11.14 -14.08
C GLU A 189 8.99 11.66 -12.75
N GLU A 190 10.26 11.37 -12.50
CA GLU A 190 10.98 11.99 -11.40
C GLU A 190 11.33 13.40 -11.87
N GLY A 191 10.85 14.39 -11.14
CA GLY A 191 11.32 15.75 -11.28
C GLY A 191 12.41 16.04 -10.26
N ASN A 192 13.20 17.02 -10.51
CA ASN A 192 14.17 17.51 -9.53
C ASN A 192 14.11 19.02 -9.41
N TYR A 193 14.41 19.51 -8.21
CA TYR A 193 14.63 20.92 -7.95
C TYR A 193 15.87 21.12 -7.08
N VAL A 194 16.42 22.31 -7.12
CA VAL A 194 17.49 22.71 -6.20
C VAL A 194 16.86 23.48 -5.05
N CYS A 195 17.11 23.04 -3.83
CA CYS A 195 16.66 23.76 -2.65
C CYS A 195 17.47 25.06 -2.48
N ASP A 196 16.82 26.21 -2.53
CA ASP A 196 17.47 27.52 -2.41
C ASP A 196 18.19 27.73 -1.06
N ALA A 197 17.73 27.02 -0.02
CA ALA A 197 18.26 27.17 1.32
C ALA A 197 19.56 26.38 1.57
N CYS A 198 19.70 25.16 1.00
CA CYS A 198 20.88 24.31 1.22
C CYS A 198 21.65 23.95 -0.05
N GLY A 199 21.12 24.27 -1.23
CA GLY A 199 21.77 24.02 -2.51
C GLY A 199 21.73 22.55 -2.97
N GLU A 200 21.06 21.67 -2.23
CA GLU A 200 20.95 20.24 -2.56
C GLU A 200 19.91 20.01 -3.67
N VAL A 201 20.19 19.04 -4.55
CA VAL A 201 19.25 18.58 -5.57
C VAL A 201 18.30 17.57 -4.92
N ILE A 202 17.02 17.89 -4.91
CA ILE A 202 15.96 17.04 -4.36
C ILE A 202 15.21 16.41 -5.51
N ILE A 203 15.11 15.08 -5.49
CA ILE A 203 14.31 14.30 -6.44
C ILE A 203 12.94 14.10 -5.85
N ILE A 204 11.89 14.41 -6.59
CA ILE A 204 10.50 14.24 -6.20
C ILE A 204 9.74 13.40 -7.22
N PRO A 205 8.83 12.53 -6.78
CA PRO A 205 7.91 11.83 -7.67
C PRO A 205 6.84 12.80 -8.17
N ILE A 206 6.54 12.75 -9.46
CA ILE A 206 5.49 13.57 -10.09
C ILE A 206 4.28 12.69 -10.38
N ASP A 207 3.13 13.02 -9.80
CA ASP A 207 1.87 12.37 -10.12
C ASP A 207 1.22 13.02 -11.34
N LEU A 208 1.36 12.39 -12.52
CA LEU A 208 0.75 12.88 -13.76
C LEU A 208 -0.79 12.88 -13.74
N THR A 209 -1.41 12.24 -12.76
CA THR A 209 -2.88 12.20 -12.62
C THR A 209 -3.46 13.44 -11.94
N GLU A 210 -2.65 14.22 -11.25
CA GLU A 210 -3.02 15.48 -10.59
C GLU A 210 -3.16 16.66 -11.56
N GLY A 211 -2.97 16.42 -12.88
CA GLY A 211 -3.13 17.40 -13.94
C GLY A 211 -1.79 17.97 -14.44
N SER A 212 -1.87 18.76 -15.50
CA SER A 212 -0.68 19.34 -16.19
C SER A 212 -0.03 20.51 -15.45
N SER A 213 -0.61 21.00 -14.35
CA SER A 213 -0.04 22.07 -13.53
C SER A 213 -0.37 21.81 -12.06
N GLN A 214 0.68 21.62 -11.26
CA GLN A 214 0.55 21.30 -9.83
C GLN A 214 1.35 22.34 -9.02
N THR A 215 0.84 22.72 -7.87
CA THR A 215 1.56 23.60 -6.94
C THR A 215 1.26 23.14 -5.51
N TYR A 216 2.30 22.84 -4.75
CA TYR A 216 2.20 22.40 -3.36
C TYR A 216 3.43 22.83 -2.55
N VAL A 217 3.34 22.74 -1.24
CA VAL A 217 4.44 23.05 -0.31
C VAL A 217 5.01 21.75 0.22
N GLU A 218 6.34 21.63 0.20
CA GLU A 218 7.07 20.49 0.73
C GLU A 218 8.32 20.93 1.48
N ASP A 219 8.60 20.29 2.62
CA ASP A 219 9.81 20.54 3.37
C ASP A 219 11.00 19.84 2.72
N CYS A 220 12.09 20.57 2.50
CA CYS A 220 13.34 19.98 2.03
C CYS A 220 13.79 18.85 2.95
N PRO A 221 14.01 17.61 2.47
CA PRO A 221 14.39 16.49 3.32
C PRO A 221 15.79 16.63 3.94
N VAL A 222 16.60 17.58 3.44
CA VAL A 222 17.97 17.83 3.92
C VAL A 222 18.02 18.92 4.98
N CYS A 223 17.38 20.06 4.75
CA CYS A 223 17.45 21.20 5.66
C CYS A 223 16.14 21.56 6.37
N CYS A 224 15.06 20.81 6.11
CA CYS A 224 13.72 20.97 6.70
C CYS A 224 13.11 22.37 6.49
N ARG A 225 13.50 23.09 5.43
CA ARG A 225 12.88 24.36 5.04
C ARG A 225 11.80 24.12 4.00
N ALA A 226 10.68 24.81 4.17
CA ALA A 226 9.54 24.68 3.27
C ALA A 226 9.85 25.35 1.92
N ASN A 227 9.55 24.63 0.83
CA ASN A 227 9.62 25.10 -0.55
C ASN A 227 8.25 24.97 -1.19
N THR A 228 7.86 25.99 -1.96
CA THR A 228 6.71 25.90 -2.87
C THR A 228 7.18 25.25 -4.15
N ILE A 229 6.65 24.10 -4.46
CA ILE A 229 6.99 23.29 -5.63
C ILE A 229 5.97 23.57 -6.73
N HIS A 230 6.45 23.89 -7.91
CA HIS A 230 5.65 24.07 -9.12
C HIS A 230 6.03 23.00 -10.12
N VAL A 231 5.08 22.19 -10.55
CA VAL A 231 5.24 21.18 -11.59
C VAL A 231 4.41 21.58 -12.80
N GLN A 232 5.01 21.55 -13.97
CA GLN A 232 4.32 21.69 -15.24
C GLN A 232 4.63 20.49 -16.13
N VAL A 233 3.59 19.86 -16.65
CA VAL A 233 3.68 18.69 -17.53
C VAL A 233 3.23 19.13 -18.93
N ASP A 234 4.05 18.88 -19.93
CA ASP A 234 3.72 19.19 -21.32
C ASP A 234 2.82 18.12 -21.96
N ASP A 235 2.37 18.36 -23.19
CA ASP A 235 1.50 17.44 -23.95
C ASP A 235 2.21 16.11 -24.31
N GLU A 236 3.52 16.04 -24.19
CA GLU A 236 4.35 14.84 -24.44
C GLU A 236 4.60 14.05 -23.14
N GLY A 237 4.14 14.60 -21.98
CA GLY A 237 4.28 13.97 -20.66
C GLY A 237 5.56 14.36 -19.92
N ASN A 238 6.42 15.24 -20.46
CA ASN A 238 7.64 15.66 -19.77
C ASN A 238 7.32 16.68 -18.69
N ALA A 239 7.83 16.45 -17.50
CA ALA A 239 7.60 17.30 -16.36
C ALA A 239 8.75 18.29 -16.12
N GLN A 240 8.42 19.54 -15.92
CA GLN A 240 9.34 20.58 -15.47
C GLN A 240 9.01 20.94 -14.02
N VAL A 241 10.02 20.87 -13.14
CA VAL A 241 9.88 21.22 -11.73
C VAL A 241 10.66 22.48 -11.42
N ARG A 242 10.01 23.38 -10.71
CA ARG A 242 10.61 24.59 -10.15
C ARG A 242 10.22 24.69 -8.69
N ALA A 243 11.15 25.09 -7.86
CA ALA A 243 10.87 25.36 -6.44
C ALA A 243 11.28 26.79 -6.09
N GLU A 244 10.58 27.37 -5.14
CA GLU A 244 10.92 28.64 -4.51
C GLU A 244 10.68 28.56 -3.00
N PRO A 245 11.40 29.31 -2.16
CA PRO A 245 11.14 29.35 -0.74
C PRO A 245 9.68 29.75 -0.45
N GLU A 246 9.01 29.07 0.49
CA GLU A 246 7.67 29.49 0.92
C GLU A 246 7.68 30.86 1.60
N GLN A 247 8.79 31.20 2.25
CA GLN A 247 9.00 32.49 2.91
C GLN A 247 10.39 33.01 2.57
N ASP A 248 10.50 34.32 2.34
CA ASP A 248 11.79 35.00 2.22
C ASP A 248 12.49 34.92 3.58
N TYR A 249 13.56 34.17 3.65
CA TYR A 249 14.42 34.09 4.83
C TYR A 249 15.45 35.24 4.75
N GLU A 250 15.22 36.34 5.48
CA GLU A 250 16.22 37.39 5.74
C GLU A 250 17.31 36.90 6.73
#